data_deaca25cafa419d7ff4b0c376a18c0f3
#
_entry.id   deaca25cafa419d7ff4b0c376a18c0f3
#
_cell.length_a   1.000
_cell.length_b   1.000
_cell.length_c   1.000
_cell.angle_alpha   90.00
_cell.angle_beta   90.00
_cell.angle_gamma   90.00
#
_symmetry.space_group_name_H-M   'P 1'
#
loop_
_entity.id
_entity.type
_entity.pdbx_description
1 polymer ?
#
loop_
_entity_poly.entity_id
_entity_poly.type
_entity_poly.pdbx_seq_one_letter_code
_entity_poly.pdbx_strand_id
1 'polypeptide(L)'
;VRFLLVSKEGDGLGIARRLVDEGHDVVATIKDHRVKGDYDGLINKIPKLDLSIPKETIIFFDSSGGGKTAERLRGQGYSVAFGSVFADQLELDRATALGLMEEAGIQVPPSQHFTDWPSGIQHAEAHQGRLCFKSDNNKITSYVSSGPEDMVEFLRTQEKNGKPADFELQEFVKGLEISTELWFDGYDYARPLNHTFEKKQLMNDDIGPSSGCAGNVVWACMEEQCRVCEEGIKRMVPILRHHQYVGMIDLNSIVNEEGVWGLEFTPRTGYDAFPALLDMLTDELGDLIARYARGDRSPKFPIREKGFGAGIRVTIPPYPFVDVDAPKGIAIRNLVRADRAHSYFYNVFLDDEGQLRSSGAFGAIAVFTSFGDDIFSSIAKCEEIAKRVDLKDRQYRTDLGSVFEKQYREFKDAIQIRPPQDVQPSLSLVG
;
A
#
# COMPACT_ATOMS: atom_id res chain seq x y z
N VAL A 1 -14.92 -18.40 13.01
CA VAL A 1 -15.30 -16.98 13.28
C VAL A 1 -15.97 -16.42 12.04
N ARG A 2 -16.89 -15.45 12.22
CA ARG A 2 -17.51 -14.74 11.11
C ARG A 2 -16.80 -13.41 10.87
N PHE A 3 -16.48 -13.13 9.59
CA PHE A 3 -15.88 -11.89 9.15
C PHE A 3 -16.75 -11.15 8.13
N LEU A 4 -16.74 -9.82 8.18
CA LEU A 4 -17.32 -8.97 7.17
C LEU A 4 -16.27 -7.99 6.63
N LEU A 5 -15.92 -8.14 5.36
CA LEU A 5 -15.14 -7.14 4.63
C LEU A 5 -16.04 -5.98 4.19
N VAL A 6 -15.64 -4.77 4.53
CA VAL A 6 -16.22 -3.53 3.98
C VAL A 6 -15.18 -2.91 3.04
N SER A 7 -15.42 -3.06 1.74
CA SER A 7 -14.49 -2.63 0.70
C SER A 7 -15.06 -1.48 -0.13
N LYS A 8 -14.17 -0.58 -0.56
CA LYS A 8 -14.52 0.46 -1.51
C LYS A 8 -14.47 -0.08 -2.95
N GLU A 9 -13.36 -0.70 -3.34
CA GLU A 9 -13.06 -1.09 -4.72
C GLU A 9 -12.71 -2.58 -4.88
N GLY A 10 -12.89 -3.40 -3.83
CA GLY A 10 -12.68 -4.84 -3.91
C GLY A 10 -11.25 -5.30 -3.62
N ASP A 11 -10.36 -4.41 -3.21
CA ASP A 11 -8.93 -4.71 -3.04
C ASP A 11 -8.65 -5.76 -1.96
N GLY A 12 -9.47 -5.80 -0.91
CA GLY A 12 -9.37 -6.80 0.16
C GLY A 12 -10.02 -8.16 -0.14
N LEU A 13 -10.59 -8.38 -1.33
CA LEU A 13 -11.27 -9.65 -1.64
C LEU A 13 -10.32 -10.85 -1.61
N GLY A 14 -9.06 -10.68 -2.03
CA GLY A 14 -8.03 -11.72 -1.88
C GLY A 14 -7.74 -12.07 -0.43
N ILE A 15 -7.72 -11.07 0.45
CA ILE A 15 -7.59 -11.23 1.90
C ILE A 15 -8.81 -11.98 2.48
N ALA A 16 -10.01 -11.56 2.09
CA ALA A 16 -11.25 -12.23 2.49
C ALA A 16 -11.28 -13.70 2.03
N ARG A 17 -10.76 -13.99 0.82
CA ARG A 17 -10.62 -15.37 0.35
C ARG A 17 -9.64 -16.17 1.20
N ARG A 18 -8.53 -15.58 1.62
CA ARG A 18 -7.59 -16.25 2.55
C ARG A 18 -8.28 -16.66 3.85
N LEU A 19 -9.14 -15.80 4.42
CA LEU A 19 -9.94 -16.11 5.60
C LEU A 19 -10.92 -17.28 5.35
N VAL A 20 -11.51 -17.37 4.15
CA VAL A 20 -12.34 -18.54 3.77
C VAL A 20 -11.50 -19.81 3.73
N ASP A 21 -10.28 -19.74 3.18
CA ASP A 21 -9.38 -20.88 3.10
C ASP A 21 -8.86 -21.33 4.48
N GLU A 22 -8.82 -20.42 5.48
CA GLU A 22 -8.58 -20.71 6.91
C GLU A 22 -9.83 -21.27 7.63
N GLY A 23 -10.96 -21.47 6.93
CA GLY A 23 -12.18 -22.08 7.47
C GLY A 23 -13.14 -21.11 8.14
N HIS A 24 -13.04 -19.81 7.89
CA HIS A 24 -13.93 -18.81 8.45
C HIS A 24 -15.18 -18.57 7.56
N ASP A 25 -16.27 -18.13 8.19
CA ASP A 25 -17.46 -17.62 7.48
C ASP A 25 -17.22 -16.16 7.09
N VAL A 26 -17.08 -15.89 5.79
CA VAL A 26 -16.71 -14.57 5.29
C VAL A 26 -17.75 -14.04 4.33
N VAL A 27 -18.14 -12.79 4.57
CA VAL A 27 -19.04 -12.03 3.72
C VAL A 27 -18.37 -10.71 3.33
N ALA A 28 -18.59 -10.22 2.12
CA ALA A 28 -18.07 -8.93 1.66
C ALA A 28 -19.18 -7.99 1.22
N THR A 29 -18.97 -6.69 1.41
CA THR A 29 -19.75 -5.64 0.75
C THR A 29 -18.82 -4.71 -0.01
N ILE A 30 -19.17 -4.38 -1.27
CA ILE A 30 -18.34 -3.58 -2.16
C ILE A 30 -19.13 -2.35 -2.58
N LYS A 31 -18.53 -1.17 -2.46
CA LYS A 31 -19.21 0.09 -2.78
C LYS A 31 -19.20 0.40 -4.27
N ASP A 32 -18.05 0.24 -4.94
CA ASP A 32 -17.92 0.55 -6.37
C ASP A 32 -18.68 -0.47 -7.23
N HIS A 33 -19.58 0.03 -8.08
CA HIS A 33 -20.40 -0.79 -8.95
C HIS A 33 -19.64 -1.48 -10.08
N ARG A 34 -18.47 -0.95 -10.48
CA ARG A 34 -17.64 -1.51 -11.57
C ARG A 34 -17.05 -2.86 -11.20
N VAL A 35 -16.78 -3.07 -9.93
CA VAL A 35 -16.16 -4.30 -9.38
C VAL A 35 -17.14 -5.17 -8.60
N LYS A 36 -18.44 -4.90 -8.66
CA LYS A 36 -19.45 -5.73 -7.96
C LYS A 36 -19.48 -7.19 -8.40
N GLY A 37 -19.08 -7.47 -9.64
CA GLY A 37 -18.96 -8.83 -10.17
C GLY A 37 -17.68 -9.55 -9.74
N ASP A 38 -16.70 -8.84 -9.18
CA ASP A 38 -15.46 -9.46 -8.73
C ASP A 38 -15.76 -10.46 -7.61
N TYR A 39 -15.08 -11.60 -7.67
CA TYR A 39 -15.24 -12.72 -6.74
C TYR A 39 -16.64 -13.36 -6.68
N ASP A 40 -17.50 -13.15 -7.69
CA ASP A 40 -18.71 -13.97 -7.84
C ASP A 40 -18.32 -15.45 -7.89
N GLY A 41 -19.03 -16.29 -7.14
CA GLY A 41 -18.72 -17.70 -6.99
C GLY A 41 -17.53 -18.03 -6.06
N LEU A 42 -16.77 -17.03 -5.57
CA LEU A 42 -15.61 -17.22 -4.69
C LEU A 42 -15.88 -16.79 -3.25
N ILE A 43 -16.64 -15.71 -3.05
CA ILE A 43 -16.99 -15.14 -1.74
C ILE A 43 -18.46 -14.73 -1.75
N ASN A 44 -19.14 -14.97 -0.62
CA ASN A 44 -20.50 -14.46 -0.41
C ASN A 44 -20.47 -12.94 -0.28
N LYS A 45 -21.35 -12.27 -1.03
CA LYS A 45 -21.45 -10.80 -1.01
C LYS A 45 -22.84 -10.34 -0.60
N ILE A 46 -22.91 -9.23 0.12
CA ILE A 46 -24.15 -8.52 0.43
C ILE A 46 -24.17 -7.17 -0.29
N PRO A 47 -25.32 -6.70 -0.76
CA PRO A 47 -25.41 -5.51 -1.60
C PRO A 47 -25.05 -4.21 -0.86
N LYS A 48 -25.18 -4.19 0.45
CA LYS A 48 -24.83 -3.06 1.33
C LYS A 48 -24.55 -3.55 2.74
N LEU A 49 -23.83 -2.73 3.50
CA LEU A 49 -23.63 -2.94 4.92
C LEU A 49 -24.96 -2.97 5.65
N ASP A 50 -25.30 -4.11 6.25
CA ASP A 50 -26.50 -4.32 7.05
C ASP A 50 -26.11 -4.46 8.53
N LEU A 51 -26.74 -3.65 9.38
CA LEU A 51 -26.50 -3.65 10.83
C LEU A 51 -27.27 -4.76 11.57
N SER A 52 -28.02 -5.60 10.86
CA SER A 52 -28.63 -6.82 11.42
C SER A 52 -27.64 -7.98 11.56
N ILE A 53 -26.39 -7.80 11.16
CA ILE A 53 -25.33 -8.81 11.34
C ILE A 53 -25.09 -9.13 12.82
N PRO A 54 -24.78 -10.39 13.18
CA PRO A 54 -24.46 -10.79 14.54
C PRO A 54 -23.33 -9.93 15.15
N LYS A 55 -23.45 -9.62 16.43
CA LYS A 55 -22.50 -8.73 17.14
C LYS A 55 -21.10 -9.32 17.27
N GLU A 56 -20.98 -10.63 17.26
CA GLU A 56 -19.73 -11.38 17.27
C GLU A 56 -18.98 -11.36 15.93
N THR A 57 -19.60 -10.77 14.86
CA THR A 57 -18.95 -10.60 13.57
C THR A 57 -17.79 -9.62 13.67
N ILE A 58 -16.61 -10.05 13.21
CA ILE A 58 -15.45 -9.17 13.06
C ILE A 58 -15.55 -8.44 11.73
N ILE A 59 -15.54 -7.12 11.79
CA ILE A 59 -15.62 -6.26 10.61
C ILE A 59 -14.23 -5.74 10.30
N PHE A 60 -13.81 -5.74 9.05
CA PHE A 60 -12.55 -5.13 8.66
C PHE A 60 -12.68 -4.30 7.37
N PHE A 61 -11.88 -3.25 7.29
CA PHE A 61 -11.82 -2.34 6.16
C PHE A 61 -10.50 -2.53 5.43
N ASP A 62 -10.52 -2.54 4.11
CA ASP A 62 -9.34 -2.71 3.26
C ASP A 62 -8.80 -1.40 2.69
N SER A 63 -9.55 -0.32 2.80
CA SER A 63 -9.25 0.96 2.15
C SER A 63 -9.65 2.14 3.00
N SER A 64 -9.00 3.29 2.79
CA SER A 64 -9.34 4.56 3.42
C SER A 64 -10.63 5.18 2.86
N GLY A 65 -11.22 6.10 3.63
CA GLY A 65 -12.53 6.72 3.35
C GLY A 65 -13.71 6.03 4.03
N GLY A 66 -13.44 5.01 4.84
CA GLY A 66 -14.42 4.29 5.65
C GLY A 66 -14.44 4.64 7.14
N GLY A 67 -13.58 5.55 7.59
CA GLY A 67 -13.30 5.80 9.01
C GLY A 67 -14.52 6.18 9.83
N LYS A 68 -15.35 7.11 9.35
CA LYS A 68 -16.62 7.47 10.04
C LYS A 68 -17.56 6.26 10.23
N THR A 69 -17.60 5.36 9.23
CA THR A 69 -18.41 4.14 9.32
C THR A 69 -17.81 3.17 10.33
N ALA A 70 -16.49 2.99 10.31
CA ALA A 70 -15.78 2.13 11.25
C ALA A 70 -15.98 2.58 12.70
N GLU A 71 -15.81 3.87 12.98
CA GLU A 71 -16.03 4.43 14.33
C GLU A 71 -17.47 4.30 14.81
N ARG A 72 -18.45 4.53 13.92
CA ARG A 72 -19.86 4.30 14.25
C ARG A 72 -20.13 2.85 14.61
N LEU A 73 -19.56 1.89 13.88
CA LEU A 73 -19.71 0.47 14.17
C LEU A 73 -19.08 0.10 15.52
N ARG A 74 -17.88 0.61 15.82
CA ARG A 74 -17.25 0.45 17.15
C ARG A 74 -18.14 1.03 18.26
N GLY A 75 -18.71 2.24 18.06
CA GLY A 75 -19.65 2.86 18.99
C GLY A 75 -20.95 2.06 19.19
N GLN A 76 -21.29 1.20 18.23
CA GLN A 76 -22.40 0.25 18.33
C GLN A 76 -22.01 -1.10 18.94
N GLY A 77 -20.77 -1.27 19.37
CA GLY A 77 -20.26 -2.49 20.01
C GLY A 77 -19.84 -3.62 19.07
N TYR A 78 -19.54 -3.33 17.79
CA TYR A 78 -18.89 -4.29 16.91
C TYR A 78 -17.37 -4.27 17.09
N SER A 79 -16.74 -5.42 16.91
CA SER A 79 -15.28 -5.53 16.76
C SER A 79 -14.87 -5.14 15.35
N VAL A 80 -14.08 -4.06 15.20
CA VAL A 80 -13.74 -3.50 13.88
C VAL A 80 -12.23 -3.33 13.77
N ALA A 81 -11.61 -4.05 12.82
CA ALA A 81 -10.22 -3.87 12.45
C ALA A 81 -10.08 -2.84 11.33
N PHE A 82 -9.04 -2.04 11.41
CA PHE A 82 -8.70 -0.99 10.45
C PHE A 82 -9.80 0.07 10.30
N GLY A 83 -9.47 1.16 9.59
CA GLY A 83 -10.37 2.28 9.37
C GLY A 83 -10.63 3.10 10.65
N SER A 84 -10.32 4.37 10.61
CA SER A 84 -10.69 5.41 11.58
C SER A 84 -10.70 6.74 10.86
N VAL A 85 -11.33 7.75 11.46
CA VAL A 85 -11.28 9.11 10.90
C VAL A 85 -9.84 9.62 10.83
N PHE A 86 -9.03 9.28 11.84
CA PHE A 86 -7.61 9.64 11.85
C PHE A 86 -6.82 8.92 10.73
N ALA A 87 -7.08 7.62 10.48
CA ALA A 87 -6.49 6.91 9.36
C ALA A 87 -6.87 7.55 8.01
N ASP A 88 -8.14 7.92 7.83
CA ASP A 88 -8.58 8.61 6.62
C ASP A 88 -7.85 9.95 6.43
N GLN A 89 -7.61 10.71 7.49
CA GLN A 89 -6.85 11.97 7.44
C GLN A 89 -5.39 11.73 7.01
N LEU A 90 -4.73 10.71 7.56
CA LEU A 90 -3.33 10.39 7.23
C LEU A 90 -3.12 10.04 5.74
N GLU A 91 -4.09 9.46 5.06
CA GLU A 91 -3.94 9.07 3.65
C GLU A 91 -4.62 10.04 2.68
N LEU A 92 -5.77 10.61 3.06
CA LEU A 92 -6.63 11.37 2.15
C LEU A 92 -6.47 12.89 2.28
N ASP A 93 -5.82 13.37 3.33
CA ASP A 93 -5.53 14.78 3.58
C ASP A 93 -4.01 14.96 3.67
N ARG A 94 -3.41 15.26 2.52
CA ARG A 94 -1.96 15.37 2.38
C ARG A 94 -1.37 16.46 3.28
N ALA A 95 -2.03 17.62 3.38
CA ALA A 95 -1.55 18.72 4.21
C ALA A 95 -1.51 18.34 5.69
N THR A 96 -2.56 17.67 6.18
CA THR A 96 -2.60 17.13 7.55
C THR A 96 -1.50 16.07 7.75
N ALA A 97 -1.32 15.15 6.79
CA ALA A 97 -0.30 14.10 6.89
C ALA A 97 1.12 14.66 6.97
N LEU A 98 1.48 15.62 6.10
CA LEU A 98 2.79 16.28 6.12
C LEU A 98 3.01 17.08 7.41
N GLY A 99 2.00 17.83 7.88
CA GLY A 99 2.08 18.57 9.14
C GLY A 99 2.31 17.65 10.35
N LEU A 100 1.69 16.46 10.37
CA LEU A 100 1.91 15.47 11.43
C LEU A 100 3.32 14.81 11.32
N MET A 101 3.86 14.63 10.12
CA MET A 101 5.25 14.21 9.94
C MET A 101 6.22 15.24 10.52
N GLU A 102 6.02 16.52 10.20
CA GLU A 102 6.84 17.63 10.72
C GLU A 102 6.73 17.75 12.25
N GLU A 103 5.51 17.66 12.81
CA GLU A 103 5.26 17.64 14.26
C GLU A 103 6.00 16.47 14.93
N ALA A 104 6.01 15.30 14.30
CA ALA A 104 6.75 14.12 14.76
C ALA A 104 8.27 14.28 14.59
N GLY A 105 8.74 15.31 13.89
CA GLY A 105 10.14 15.54 13.56
C GLY A 105 10.65 14.65 12.41
N ILE A 106 9.75 14.07 11.61
CA ILE A 106 10.14 13.38 10.36
C ILE A 106 10.41 14.45 9.31
N GLN A 107 11.55 14.33 8.61
CA GLN A 107 11.85 15.22 7.49
C GLN A 107 10.84 15.00 6.37
N VAL A 108 10.35 16.09 5.76
CA VAL A 108 9.51 16.06 4.57
C VAL A 108 10.17 16.87 3.45
N PRO A 109 10.08 16.44 2.19
CA PRO A 109 10.61 17.24 1.09
C PRO A 109 9.90 18.60 1.04
N PRO A 110 10.63 19.72 0.87
CA PRO A 110 10.01 21.02 0.72
C PRO A 110 8.95 21.03 -0.37
N SER A 111 7.79 21.60 -0.08
CA SER A 111 6.68 21.65 -1.02
C SER A 111 5.93 22.97 -0.96
N GLN A 112 5.26 23.32 -2.06
CA GLN A 112 4.39 24.48 -2.15
C GLN A 112 3.09 24.11 -2.84
N HIS A 113 1.97 24.53 -2.23
CA HIS A 113 0.62 24.32 -2.73
C HIS A 113 0.19 25.45 -3.67
N PHE A 114 -0.55 25.10 -4.73
CA PHE A 114 -1.05 26.02 -5.75
C PHE A 114 -2.52 25.75 -6.06
N THR A 115 -3.27 26.84 -6.19
CA THR A 115 -4.70 26.83 -6.57
C THR A 115 -4.95 27.42 -7.96
N ASP A 116 -3.89 27.81 -8.66
CA ASP A 116 -3.93 28.28 -10.05
C ASP A 116 -2.69 27.82 -10.82
N TRP A 117 -2.86 27.60 -12.13
CA TRP A 117 -1.78 27.13 -13.00
C TRP A 117 -0.66 28.15 -13.20
N PRO A 118 -0.95 29.47 -13.44
CA PRO A 118 0.09 30.47 -13.66
C PRO A 118 1.11 30.57 -12.54
N SER A 119 0.65 30.57 -11.28
CA SER A 119 1.55 30.61 -10.11
C SER A 119 2.43 29.37 -10.00
N GLY A 120 1.88 28.18 -10.24
CA GLY A 120 2.65 26.93 -10.25
C GLY A 120 3.67 26.88 -11.41
N ILE A 121 3.28 27.34 -12.59
CA ILE A 121 4.18 27.44 -13.75
C ILE A 121 5.33 28.43 -13.45
N GLN A 122 5.03 29.59 -12.90
CA GLN A 122 6.05 30.57 -12.51
C GLN A 122 7.03 30.01 -11.48
N HIS A 123 6.53 29.25 -10.50
CA HIS A 123 7.38 28.59 -9.52
C HIS A 123 8.30 27.56 -10.20
N ALA A 124 7.76 26.71 -11.08
CA ALA A 124 8.54 25.72 -11.81
C ALA A 124 9.60 26.34 -12.73
N GLU A 125 9.29 27.49 -13.39
CA GLU A 125 10.25 28.26 -14.22
C GLU A 125 11.40 28.83 -13.39
N ALA A 126 11.13 29.22 -12.14
CA ALA A 126 12.15 29.79 -11.23
C ALA A 126 12.99 28.71 -10.54
N HIS A 127 12.50 27.47 -10.45
CA HIS A 127 13.16 26.36 -9.78
C HIS A 127 14.27 25.79 -10.66
N GLN A 128 15.42 25.40 -10.03
CA GLN A 128 16.56 24.88 -10.79
C GLN A 128 16.69 23.34 -10.76
N GLY A 129 15.87 22.66 -9.95
CA GLY A 129 15.93 21.23 -9.74
C GLY A 129 14.74 20.49 -10.36
N ARG A 130 14.69 19.19 -10.10
CA ARG A 130 13.52 18.38 -10.42
C ARG A 130 12.42 18.63 -9.41
N LEU A 131 11.18 18.59 -9.85
CA LEU A 131 9.98 18.71 -9.02
C LEU A 131 9.09 17.47 -9.16
N CYS A 132 8.33 17.21 -8.12
CA CYS A 132 7.26 16.21 -8.09
C CYS A 132 5.91 16.93 -8.02
N PHE A 133 5.06 16.72 -9.00
CA PHE A 133 3.68 17.17 -8.97
C PHE A 133 2.81 16.17 -8.20
N LYS A 134 2.00 16.68 -7.28
CA LYS A 134 1.01 15.90 -6.52
C LYS A 134 -0.34 16.59 -6.60
N SER A 135 -1.41 15.82 -6.82
CA SER A 135 -2.78 16.35 -6.86
C SER A 135 -3.57 15.82 -5.68
N ASP A 136 -4.14 16.70 -4.87
CA ASP A 136 -4.85 16.32 -3.63
C ASP A 136 -6.17 15.58 -3.89
N ASN A 137 -6.70 15.69 -5.10
CA ASN A 137 -8.01 15.11 -5.44
C ASN A 137 -7.93 13.90 -6.37
N ASN A 138 -6.75 13.33 -6.59
CA ASN A 138 -6.48 12.18 -7.47
C ASN A 138 -7.02 12.32 -8.92
N LYS A 139 -7.29 13.56 -9.37
CA LYS A 139 -7.77 13.80 -10.73
C LYS A 139 -6.65 13.85 -11.76
N ILE A 140 -5.43 14.05 -11.29
CA ILE A 140 -4.21 14.03 -12.10
C ILE A 140 -3.21 13.14 -11.41
N THR A 141 -2.67 12.17 -12.13
CA THR A 141 -1.65 11.25 -11.60
C THR A 141 -0.40 12.03 -11.20
N SER A 142 0.22 11.65 -10.09
CA SER A 142 1.51 12.20 -9.65
C SER A 142 2.55 12.11 -10.78
N TYR A 143 3.33 13.17 -10.94
CA TYR A 143 4.34 13.27 -11.98
C TYR A 143 5.69 13.71 -11.40
N VAL A 144 6.75 13.04 -11.79
CA VAL A 144 8.13 13.38 -11.40
C VAL A 144 8.85 13.88 -12.64
N SER A 145 9.22 15.15 -12.64
CA SER A 145 9.88 15.76 -13.78
C SER A 145 11.33 15.34 -13.94
N SER A 146 11.83 15.38 -15.17
CA SER A 146 13.25 15.23 -15.48
C SER A 146 14.05 16.51 -15.22
N GLY A 147 13.37 17.66 -15.17
CA GLY A 147 13.93 19.00 -14.92
C GLY A 147 12.84 20.07 -14.93
N PRO A 148 13.21 21.36 -14.76
CA PRO A 148 12.26 22.46 -14.70
C PRO A 148 11.41 22.60 -15.96
N GLU A 149 12.01 22.55 -17.14
CA GLU A 149 11.32 22.67 -18.43
C GLU A 149 10.25 21.62 -18.62
N ASP A 150 10.55 20.38 -18.23
CA ASP A 150 9.62 19.24 -18.28
C ASP A 150 8.42 19.46 -17.35
N MET A 151 8.64 19.97 -16.13
CA MET A 151 7.54 20.31 -15.23
C MET A 151 6.67 21.41 -15.78
N VAL A 152 7.28 22.47 -16.34
CA VAL A 152 6.55 23.59 -16.96
C VAL A 152 5.67 23.10 -18.12
N GLU A 153 6.19 22.22 -18.97
CA GLU A 153 5.43 21.65 -20.09
C GLU A 153 4.28 20.78 -19.59
N PHE A 154 4.53 19.97 -18.57
CA PHE A 154 3.48 19.17 -17.94
C PHE A 154 2.36 20.05 -17.37
N LEU A 155 2.68 21.10 -16.59
CA LEU A 155 1.67 22.00 -16.00
C LEU A 155 0.85 22.72 -17.07
N ARG A 156 1.50 23.27 -18.12
CA ARG A 156 0.83 23.90 -19.24
C ARG A 156 -0.12 22.95 -19.98
N THR A 157 0.26 21.68 -20.08
CA THR A 157 -0.58 20.64 -20.67
C THR A 157 -1.83 20.39 -19.83
N GLN A 158 -1.70 20.31 -18.48
CA GLN A 158 -2.85 20.13 -17.60
C GLN A 158 -3.79 21.35 -17.63
N GLU A 159 -3.25 22.56 -17.63
CA GLU A 159 -4.01 23.79 -17.80
C GLU A 159 -4.81 23.79 -19.11
N LYS A 160 -4.15 23.50 -20.23
CA LYS A 160 -4.78 23.42 -21.56
C LYS A 160 -5.88 22.37 -21.64
N ASN A 161 -5.73 21.27 -20.91
CA ASN A 161 -6.73 20.19 -20.82
C ASN A 161 -7.90 20.56 -19.89
N GLY A 162 -7.94 21.78 -19.35
CA GLY A 162 -9.02 22.25 -18.48
C GLY A 162 -9.11 21.52 -17.13
N LYS A 163 -7.99 20.96 -16.67
CA LYS A 163 -7.96 20.31 -15.35
C LYS A 163 -8.04 21.37 -14.24
N PRO A 164 -8.69 21.07 -13.10
CA PRO A 164 -8.69 21.99 -11.97
C PRO A 164 -7.29 22.15 -11.40
N ALA A 165 -6.93 23.37 -11.03
CA ALA A 165 -5.68 23.67 -10.34
C ALA A 165 -5.88 23.51 -8.83
N ASP A 166 -5.41 22.41 -8.28
CA ASP A 166 -5.36 22.09 -6.86
C ASP A 166 -4.25 21.05 -6.70
N PHE A 167 -3.03 21.53 -6.45
CA PHE A 167 -1.86 20.68 -6.53
C PHE A 167 -0.69 21.22 -5.71
N GLU A 168 0.24 20.34 -5.44
CA GLU A 168 1.52 20.61 -4.79
C GLU A 168 2.68 20.39 -5.75
N LEU A 169 3.65 21.26 -5.71
CA LEU A 169 4.99 21.04 -6.28
C LEU A 169 5.96 20.79 -5.13
N GLN A 170 6.51 19.59 -5.09
CA GLN A 170 7.42 19.11 -4.07
C GLN A 170 8.83 18.96 -4.66
N GLU A 171 9.86 19.35 -3.93
CA GLU A 171 11.23 19.12 -4.36
C GLU A 171 11.54 17.62 -4.49
N PHE A 172 12.25 17.27 -5.54
CA PHE A 172 12.67 15.89 -5.75
C PHE A 172 13.84 15.53 -4.85
N VAL A 173 13.61 14.63 -3.94
CA VAL A 173 14.67 14.05 -3.09
C VAL A 173 15.23 12.80 -3.77
N LYS A 174 16.54 12.78 -3.99
CA LYS A 174 17.24 11.61 -4.51
C LYS A 174 17.59 10.66 -3.37
N GLY A 175 17.29 9.39 -3.53
CA GLY A 175 17.60 8.35 -2.53
C GLY A 175 16.92 7.04 -2.86
N LEU A 176 16.93 6.14 -1.90
CA LEU A 176 16.28 4.84 -1.98
C LEU A 176 14.86 4.96 -1.41
N GLU A 177 13.86 4.68 -2.23
CA GLU A 177 12.46 4.63 -1.79
C GLU A 177 12.20 3.32 -1.04
N ILE A 178 11.61 3.42 0.15
CA ILE A 178 11.29 2.29 1.02
C ILE A 178 10.04 2.59 1.85
N SER A 179 9.18 1.60 1.98
CA SER A 179 8.08 1.61 2.93
C SER A 179 8.48 0.92 4.22
N THR A 180 8.03 1.47 5.35
CA THR A 180 8.22 0.87 6.67
C THR A 180 6.91 0.83 7.41
N GLU A 181 6.49 -0.37 7.78
CA GLU A 181 5.21 -0.63 8.40
C GLU A 181 5.36 -1.02 9.87
N LEU A 182 4.45 -0.50 10.71
CA LEU A 182 4.23 -0.95 12.06
C LEU A 182 2.76 -1.26 12.33
N TRP A 183 2.51 -2.14 13.29
CA TRP A 183 1.19 -2.50 13.79
C TRP A 183 1.02 -1.96 15.19
N PHE A 184 0.02 -1.10 15.41
CA PHE A 184 -0.21 -0.36 16.64
C PHE A 184 -1.48 -0.81 17.34
N ASP A 185 -1.42 -1.05 18.67
CA ASP A 185 -2.50 -1.62 19.47
C ASP A 185 -3.27 -0.59 20.33
N GLY A 186 -3.11 0.68 20.00
CA GLY A 186 -3.68 1.80 20.78
C GLY A 186 -2.74 2.31 21.88
N TYR A 187 -1.67 1.58 22.16
CA TYR A 187 -0.71 1.93 23.22
C TYR A 187 0.75 1.88 22.74
N ASP A 188 1.13 0.79 22.06
CA ASP A 188 2.48 0.61 21.54
C ASP A 188 2.42 -0.21 20.23
N TYR A 189 3.55 -0.35 19.56
CA TYR A 189 3.65 -1.12 18.33
C TYR A 189 4.18 -2.54 18.57
N ALA A 190 3.69 -3.47 17.77
CA ALA A 190 4.17 -4.84 17.74
C ALA A 190 5.52 -4.95 17.03
N ARG A 191 6.37 -5.88 17.46
CA ARG A 191 7.69 -6.15 16.87
C ARG A 191 7.79 -7.55 16.28
N PRO A 192 8.60 -7.75 15.23
CA PRO A 192 9.37 -6.74 14.48
C PRO A 192 8.48 -5.84 13.61
N LEU A 193 8.99 -4.69 13.18
CA LEU A 193 8.47 -3.93 12.06
C LEU A 193 8.83 -4.67 10.76
N ASN A 194 8.25 -4.25 9.64
CA ASN A 194 8.67 -4.74 8.34
C ASN A 194 8.99 -3.61 7.38
N HIS A 195 9.86 -3.92 6.43
CA HIS A 195 10.19 -3.06 5.31
C HIS A 195 9.67 -3.65 4.01
N THR A 196 9.38 -2.77 3.06
CA THR A 196 8.94 -3.16 1.72
C THR A 196 9.66 -2.34 0.67
N PHE A 197 10.15 -3.01 -0.37
CA PHE A 197 10.45 -2.36 -1.64
C PHE A 197 9.32 -2.63 -2.63
N GLU A 198 8.96 -1.61 -3.38
CA GLU A 198 7.97 -1.69 -4.44
C GLU A 198 8.50 -1.15 -5.76
N LYS A 199 8.06 -1.74 -6.86
CA LYS A 199 8.25 -1.22 -8.20
C LYS A 199 6.93 -0.77 -8.78
N LYS A 200 6.86 0.53 -9.10
CA LYS A 200 5.61 1.18 -9.53
C LYS A 200 5.39 1.11 -11.04
N GLN A 201 6.46 1.11 -11.84
CA GLN A 201 6.35 1.01 -13.30
C GLN A 201 6.00 -0.41 -13.74
N LEU A 202 5.07 -0.50 -14.69
CA LEU A 202 4.51 -1.78 -15.16
C LEU A 202 5.52 -2.66 -15.86
N MET A 203 6.50 -2.08 -16.56
CA MET A 203 7.45 -2.82 -17.40
C MET A 203 8.84 -2.90 -16.79
N ASN A 204 9.66 -3.82 -17.31
CA ASN A 204 11.06 -3.97 -16.95
C ASN A 204 11.82 -2.65 -17.13
N ASP A 205 12.96 -2.52 -16.45
CA ASP A 205 13.83 -1.32 -16.49
C ASP A 205 13.15 -0.02 -16.05
N ASP A 206 12.11 -0.13 -15.23
CA ASP A 206 11.30 0.98 -14.73
C ASP A 206 10.74 1.89 -15.85
N ILE A 207 10.34 1.29 -16.98
CA ILE A 207 9.66 1.98 -18.08
C ILE A 207 8.16 1.70 -18.09
N GLY A 208 7.42 2.45 -18.92
CA GLY A 208 5.97 2.32 -19.04
C GLY A 208 5.22 3.10 -17.96
N PRO A 209 3.88 2.95 -17.92
CA PRO A 209 3.04 3.68 -16.99
C PRO A 209 3.22 3.19 -15.55
N SER A 210 3.02 4.10 -14.59
CA SER A 210 2.92 3.74 -13.17
C SER A 210 1.67 2.92 -12.93
N SER A 211 1.80 1.82 -12.20
CA SER A 211 0.73 0.87 -11.88
C SER A 211 0.36 0.83 -10.39
N GLY A 212 0.93 1.73 -9.60
CA GLY A 212 0.89 1.66 -8.14
C GLY A 212 1.91 0.67 -7.60
N CYS A 213 1.79 -0.62 -7.94
CA CYS A 213 2.78 -1.65 -7.63
C CYS A 213 2.76 -2.74 -8.72
N ALA A 214 3.89 -3.00 -9.37
CA ALA A 214 4.07 -4.09 -10.32
C ALA A 214 4.76 -5.32 -9.69
N GLY A 215 5.37 -5.11 -8.54
CA GLY A 215 5.96 -6.15 -7.70
C GLY A 215 6.63 -5.57 -6.48
N ASN A 216 6.82 -6.41 -5.47
CA ASN A 216 7.34 -6.02 -4.18
C ASN A 216 8.16 -7.14 -3.52
N VAL A 217 8.93 -6.75 -2.51
CA VAL A 217 9.58 -7.65 -1.58
C VAL A 217 9.47 -7.09 -0.16
N VAL A 218 9.12 -7.95 0.79
CA VAL A 218 8.86 -7.61 2.20
C VAL A 218 9.80 -8.40 3.09
N TRP A 219 10.34 -7.79 4.16
CA TRP A 219 11.16 -8.48 5.16
C TRP A 219 11.00 -7.85 6.56
N ALA A 220 11.27 -8.64 7.60
CA ALA A 220 11.26 -8.16 8.98
C ALA A 220 12.46 -7.26 9.27
N CYS A 221 12.22 -6.13 9.93
CA CYS A 221 13.28 -5.27 10.43
C CYS A 221 13.79 -5.81 11.78
N MET A 222 14.94 -6.46 11.76
CA MET A 222 15.56 -7.08 12.94
C MET A 222 16.66 -6.22 13.56
N GLU A 223 17.02 -5.10 12.95
CA GLU A 223 18.02 -4.17 13.48
C GLU A 223 17.43 -3.40 14.67
N GLU A 224 18.10 -3.48 15.84
CA GLU A 224 17.69 -2.77 17.06
C GLU A 224 17.63 -1.25 16.89
N GLN A 225 18.53 -0.69 16.05
CA GLN A 225 18.63 0.72 15.74
C GLN A 225 18.59 0.94 14.22
N CYS A 226 17.50 0.51 13.60
CA CYS A 226 17.26 0.76 12.19
C CYS A 226 17.00 2.26 11.96
N ARG A 227 17.88 2.95 11.26
CA ARG A 227 17.78 4.37 10.97
C ARG A 227 16.44 4.75 10.35
N VAL A 228 15.97 3.97 9.38
CA VAL A 228 14.68 4.23 8.71
C VAL A 228 13.50 4.15 9.67
N CYS A 229 13.55 3.23 10.64
CA CYS A 229 12.55 3.14 11.68
C CYS A 229 12.63 4.32 12.67
N GLU A 230 13.85 4.65 13.14
CA GLU A 230 14.08 5.64 14.21
C GLU A 230 13.84 7.08 13.74
N GLU A 231 14.28 7.42 12.52
CA GLU A 231 14.08 8.75 11.92
C GLU A 231 12.72 8.87 11.22
N GLY A 232 12.03 7.75 10.94
CA GLY A 232 10.76 7.66 10.26
C GLY A 232 9.60 7.27 11.17
N ILE A 233 8.98 6.13 10.87
CA ILE A 233 7.66 5.75 11.40
C ILE A 233 7.58 5.68 12.94
N LYS A 234 8.65 5.35 13.65
CA LYS A 234 8.64 5.31 15.13
C LYS A 234 8.42 6.68 15.76
N ARG A 235 8.76 7.77 15.07
CA ARG A 235 8.48 9.12 15.53
C ARG A 235 6.99 9.43 15.61
N MET A 236 6.17 8.69 14.87
CA MET A 236 4.72 8.80 14.95
C MET A 236 4.12 8.19 16.21
N VAL A 237 4.83 7.36 16.97
CA VAL A 237 4.29 6.64 18.14
C VAL A 237 3.59 7.54 19.16
N PRO A 238 4.10 8.73 19.56
CA PRO A 238 3.38 9.62 20.45
C PRO A 238 2.05 10.12 19.88
N ILE A 239 2.01 10.44 18.59
CA ILE A 239 0.82 10.90 17.87
C ILE A 239 -0.20 9.77 17.76
N LEU A 240 0.23 8.57 17.36
CA LEU A 240 -0.63 7.38 17.27
C LEU A 240 -1.25 7.06 18.65
N ARG A 241 -0.49 7.19 19.73
CA ARG A 241 -0.97 7.00 21.11
C ARG A 241 -1.99 8.06 21.50
N HIS A 242 -1.75 9.32 21.17
CA HIS A 242 -2.68 10.42 21.43
C HIS A 242 -4.04 10.19 20.76
N HIS A 243 -4.02 9.71 19.52
CA HIS A 243 -5.23 9.38 18.74
C HIS A 243 -5.80 7.99 19.03
N GLN A 244 -5.22 7.24 19.99
CA GLN A 244 -5.62 5.86 20.30
C GLN A 244 -5.76 4.98 19.06
N TYR A 245 -4.85 5.19 18.11
CA TYR A 245 -4.84 4.48 16.82
C TYR A 245 -4.70 2.96 17.03
N VAL A 246 -5.50 2.17 16.32
CA VAL A 246 -5.38 0.70 16.33
C VAL A 246 -5.39 0.22 14.89
N GLY A 247 -4.32 -0.47 14.50
CA GLY A 247 -4.15 -1.01 13.15
C GLY A 247 -2.72 -0.94 12.65
N MET A 248 -2.56 -1.23 11.38
CA MET A 248 -1.29 -1.04 10.68
C MET A 248 -1.16 0.39 10.16
N ILE A 249 0.05 0.86 10.06
CA ILE A 249 0.41 2.09 9.37
C ILE A 249 1.76 1.90 8.69
N ASP A 250 1.82 2.26 7.43
CA ASP A 250 3.03 2.30 6.61
C ASP A 250 3.43 3.75 6.35
N LEU A 251 4.72 4.02 6.42
CA LEU A 251 5.33 5.26 5.96
C LEU A 251 6.17 4.98 4.72
N ASN A 252 5.73 5.49 3.58
CA ASN A 252 6.58 5.53 2.39
C ASN A 252 7.59 6.67 2.53
N SER A 253 8.86 6.39 2.34
CA SER A 253 9.95 7.33 2.57
C SER A 253 11.08 7.17 1.56
N ILE A 254 11.91 8.21 1.44
CA ILE A 254 13.20 8.14 0.75
C ILE A 254 14.30 8.22 1.80
N VAL A 255 15.24 7.30 1.74
CA VAL A 255 16.45 7.31 2.59
C VAL A 255 17.67 7.67 1.76
N ASN A 256 18.47 8.60 2.29
CA ASN A 256 19.75 9.03 1.72
C ASN A 256 20.75 9.41 2.83
N GLU A 257 21.86 10.03 2.47
CA GLU A 257 22.89 10.47 3.44
C GLU A 257 22.38 11.56 4.39
N GLU A 258 21.44 12.39 3.94
CA GLU A 258 20.89 13.52 4.70
C GLU A 258 19.87 13.09 5.75
N GLY A 259 19.15 11.97 5.52
CA GLY A 259 18.12 11.49 6.45
C GLY A 259 17.08 10.58 5.83
N VAL A 260 15.98 10.46 6.55
CA VAL A 260 14.77 9.76 6.12
C VAL A 260 13.68 10.79 5.84
N TRP A 261 13.25 10.86 4.59
CA TRP A 261 12.28 11.82 4.08
C TRP A 261 10.92 11.15 3.91
N GLY A 262 9.96 11.48 4.77
CA GLY A 262 8.58 10.97 4.68
C GLY A 262 7.85 11.53 3.47
N LEU A 263 7.14 10.67 2.77
CA LEU A 263 6.39 11.02 1.56
C LEU A 263 4.88 10.96 1.77
N GLU A 264 4.40 9.84 2.31
CA GLU A 264 2.97 9.56 2.51
C GLU A 264 2.79 8.43 3.52
N PHE A 265 1.61 8.42 4.16
CA PHE A 265 1.17 7.30 4.99
C PHE A 265 0.19 6.41 4.24
N THR A 266 0.27 5.11 4.53
CA THR A 266 -0.73 4.12 4.13
C THR A 266 -1.22 3.41 5.39
N PRO A 267 -2.30 3.88 6.04
CA PRO A 267 -2.82 3.32 7.30
C PRO A 267 -3.84 2.20 7.06
N ARG A 268 -3.60 1.36 6.09
CA ARG A 268 -4.48 0.26 5.64
C ARG A 268 -3.66 -0.86 5.01
N THR A 269 -4.26 -2.02 4.80
CA THR A 269 -3.61 -3.12 4.10
C THR A 269 -3.11 -2.66 2.72
N GLY A 270 -1.79 -2.70 2.51
CA GLY A 270 -1.19 -2.38 1.22
C GLY A 270 -1.64 -3.40 0.17
N TYR A 271 -2.09 -2.95 -0.99
CA TYR A 271 -2.71 -3.82 -2.00
C TYR A 271 -1.83 -5.02 -2.37
N ASP A 272 -0.57 -4.81 -2.74
CA ASP A 272 0.31 -5.88 -3.18
C ASP A 272 1.32 -6.32 -2.11
N ALA A 273 1.78 -5.40 -1.27
CA ALA A 273 2.73 -5.69 -0.21
C ALA A 273 2.11 -6.56 0.89
N PHE A 274 0.84 -6.31 1.23
CA PHE A 274 0.16 -7.08 2.26
C PHE A 274 0.02 -8.57 1.90
N PRO A 275 -0.43 -8.98 0.70
CA PRO A 275 -0.33 -10.37 0.25
C PRO A 275 1.06 -11.01 0.41
N ALA A 276 2.13 -10.29 0.07
CA ALA A 276 3.49 -10.81 0.25
C ALA A 276 3.87 -10.95 1.74
N LEU A 277 3.43 -10.02 2.59
CA LEU A 277 3.58 -10.10 4.05
C LEU A 277 2.83 -11.31 4.63
N LEU A 278 1.66 -11.67 4.08
CA LEU A 278 0.89 -12.84 4.52
C LEU A 278 1.65 -14.15 4.35
N ASP A 279 2.55 -14.26 3.38
CA ASP A 279 3.42 -15.44 3.23
C ASP A 279 4.52 -15.50 4.29
N MET A 280 4.77 -14.40 4.99
CA MET A 280 5.67 -14.34 6.14
C MET A 280 4.97 -14.61 7.48
N LEU A 281 3.64 -14.57 7.56
CA LEU A 281 2.91 -14.80 8.80
C LEU A 281 3.21 -16.19 9.38
N THR A 282 3.31 -16.25 10.71
CA THR A 282 3.45 -17.48 11.48
C THR A 282 2.15 -17.90 12.16
N ASP A 283 1.21 -16.98 12.27
CA ASP A 283 -0.14 -17.19 12.83
C ASP A 283 -1.19 -17.16 11.70
N GLU A 284 -2.40 -17.58 12.00
CA GLU A 284 -3.53 -17.43 11.05
C GLU A 284 -3.92 -15.95 10.92
N LEU A 285 -4.28 -15.55 9.69
CA LEU A 285 -4.71 -14.18 9.40
C LEU A 285 -5.96 -13.80 10.17
N GLY A 286 -6.88 -14.76 10.34
CA GLY A 286 -8.11 -14.55 11.10
C GLY A 286 -7.84 -14.14 12.54
N ASP A 287 -6.85 -14.75 13.20
CA ASP A 287 -6.44 -14.40 14.55
C ASP A 287 -5.81 -13.01 14.63
N LEU A 288 -4.97 -12.66 13.65
CA LEU A 288 -4.35 -11.35 13.57
C LEU A 288 -5.42 -10.24 13.45
N ILE A 289 -6.34 -10.37 12.48
CA ILE A 289 -7.42 -9.39 12.27
C ILE A 289 -8.32 -9.31 13.51
N ALA A 290 -8.67 -10.46 14.12
CA ALA A 290 -9.52 -10.50 15.30
C ALA A 290 -8.90 -9.79 16.50
N ARG A 291 -7.60 -9.95 16.70
CA ARG A 291 -6.83 -9.28 17.77
C ARG A 291 -6.93 -7.75 17.65
N TYR A 292 -6.62 -7.21 16.49
CA TYR A 292 -6.71 -5.76 16.25
C TYR A 292 -8.16 -5.25 16.28
N ALA A 293 -9.12 -6.03 15.78
CA ALA A 293 -10.54 -5.66 15.84
C ALA A 293 -11.08 -5.52 17.28
N ARG A 294 -10.55 -6.33 18.21
CA ARG A 294 -10.93 -6.31 19.63
C ARG A 294 -10.14 -5.29 20.44
N GLY A 295 -9.07 -4.72 19.87
CA GLY A 295 -8.14 -3.84 20.59
C GLY A 295 -7.27 -4.61 21.59
N ASP A 296 -7.00 -5.87 21.33
CA ASP A 296 -6.15 -6.69 22.20
C ASP A 296 -4.69 -6.24 22.06
N ARG A 297 -3.99 -6.17 23.19
CA ARG A 297 -2.56 -5.83 23.20
C ARG A 297 -1.73 -6.87 22.47
N SER A 298 -0.86 -6.40 21.59
CA SER A 298 -0.04 -7.27 20.74
C SER A 298 1.40 -6.75 20.62
N PRO A 299 2.26 -7.07 21.61
CA PRO A 299 3.66 -6.63 21.58
C PRO A 299 4.49 -7.35 20.52
N LYS A 300 4.02 -8.49 20.02
CA LYS A 300 4.70 -9.28 18.99
C LYS A 300 3.87 -9.29 17.71
N PHE A 301 4.53 -8.93 16.60
CA PHE A 301 3.98 -9.12 15.27
C PHE A 301 4.38 -10.51 14.76
N PRO A 302 3.42 -11.39 14.40
CA PRO A 302 3.70 -12.80 14.14
C PRO A 302 4.19 -13.04 12.72
N ILE A 303 5.39 -12.55 12.40
CA ILE A 303 6.04 -12.80 11.10
C ILE A 303 7.38 -13.52 11.26
N ARG A 304 7.83 -14.16 10.20
CA ARG A 304 9.16 -14.76 10.12
C ARG A 304 10.23 -13.66 10.19
N GLU A 305 11.18 -13.84 11.09
CA GLU A 305 12.26 -12.89 11.34
C GLU A 305 13.37 -12.94 10.27
N LYS A 306 13.42 -14.00 9.48
CA LYS A 306 14.40 -14.23 8.41
C LYS A 306 13.69 -14.57 7.12
N GLY A 307 14.33 -14.25 6.00
CA GLY A 307 13.79 -14.48 4.66
C GLY A 307 12.93 -13.32 4.17
N PHE A 308 12.33 -13.50 3.02
CA PHE A 308 11.62 -12.48 2.27
C PHE A 308 10.28 -13.00 1.76
N GLY A 309 9.22 -12.27 2.02
CA GLY A 309 7.98 -12.35 1.25
C GLY A 309 8.14 -11.59 -0.06
N ALA A 310 7.57 -12.10 -1.14
CA ALA A 310 7.61 -11.44 -2.44
C ALA A 310 6.25 -11.48 -3.12
N GLY A 311 5.99 -10.52 -3.99
CA GLY A 311 4.78 -10.46 -4.80
C GLY A 311 5.07 -9.97 -6.22
N ILE A 312 4.42 -10.58 -7.21
CA ILE A 312 4.44 -10.13 -8.61
C ILE A 312 3.00 -9.91 -9.06
N ARG A 313 2.70 -8.69 -9.52
CA ARG A 313 1.39 -8.37 -10.10
C ARG A 313 1.32 -8.87 -11.54
N VAL A 314 0.27 -9.62 -11.84
CA VAL A 314 -0.09 -10.05 -13.19
C VAL A 314 -1.35 -9.33 -13.63
N THR A 315 -1.29 -8.73 -14.81
CA THR A 315 -2.33 -7.89 -15.38
C THR A 315 -2.65 -8.28 -16.82
N ILE A 316 -3.71 -7.70 -17.37
CA ILE A 316 -4.03 -7.70 -18.80
C ILE A 316 -4.32 -6.26 -19.26
N PRO A 317 -4.10 -5.91 -20.53
CA PRO A 317 -4.50 -4.61 -21.06
C PRO A 317 -6.00 -4.34 -20.82
N PRO A 318 -6.40 -3.07 -20.59
CA PRO A 318 -5.61 -1.85 -20.68
C PRO A 318 -4.94 -1.40 -19.38
N TYR A 319 -4.84 -2.29 -18.37
CA TYR A 319 -4.19 -1.93 -17.11
C TYR A 319 -2.84 -1.21 -17.35
N PRO A 320 -2.52 -0.11 -16.67
CA PRO A 320 -3.20 0.45 -15.48
C PRO A 320 -4.21 1.56 -15.78
N PHE A 321 -4.72 1.66 -16.99
CA PHE A 321 -5.66 2.72 -17.39
C PHE A 321 -7.09 2.35 -16.98
N VAL A 322 -7.51 2.84 -15.81
CA VAL A 322 -8.79 2.47 -15.15
C VAL A 322 -10.03 3.13 -15.76
N ASP A 323 -9.86 4.02 -16.73
CA ASP A 323 -10.98 4.66 -17.45
C ASP A 323 -11.51 3.80 -18.60
N VAL A 324 -10.84 2.68 -18.89
CA VAL A 324 -11.20 1.75 -19.96
C VAL A 324 -11.37 0.36 -19.36
N ASP A 325 -12.50 -0.26 -19.62
CA ASP A 325 -12.77 -1.63 -19.14
C ASP A 325 -11.83 -2.66 -19.78
N ALA A 326 -11.33 -3.57 -18.99
CA ALA A 326 -10.56 -4.71 -19.47
C ALA A 326 -11.49 -5.77 -20.10
N PRO A 327 -10.96 -6.67 -20.95
CA PRO A 327 -11.74 -7.76 -21.51
C PRO A 327 -12.34 -8.67 -20.43
N LYS A 328 -13.65 -8.92 -20.50
CA LYS A 328 -14.39 -9.83 -19.61
C LYS A 328 -14.36 -11.25 -20.14
N GLY A 329 -14.28 -12.24 -19.24
CA GLY A 329 -14.44 -13.65 -19.56
C GLY A 329 -13.17 -14.36 -20.05
N ILE A 330 -12.00 -13.71 -20.03
CA ILE A 330 -10.74 -14.38 -20.33
C ILE A 330 -10.48 -15.44 -19.26
N ALA A 331 -10.31 -16.69 -19.68
CA ALA A 331 -10.07 -17.80 -18.79
C ALA A 331 -8.66 -17.76 -18.20
N ILE A 332 -8.56 -18.07 -16.91
CA ILE A 332 -7.32 -18.20 -16.16
C ILE A 332 -7.13 -19.68 -15.83
N ARG A 333 -6.14 -20.33 -16.45
CA ARG A 333 -5.94 -21.79 -16.38
C ARG A 333 -4.56 -22.13 -15.81
N ASN A 334 -4.33 -23.43 -15.61
CA ASN A 334 -3.06 -23.99 -15.16
C ASN A 334 -2.60 -23.55 -13.77
N LEU A 335 -3.52 -23.06 -12.92
CA LEU A 335 -3.27 -22.87 -11.50
C LEU A 335 -3.39 -24.22 -10.80
N VAL A 336 -2.31 -24.70 -10.24
CA VAL A 336 -2.33 -25.93 -9.42
C VAL A 336 -2.80 -25.62 -8.00
N ARG A 337 -3.22 -26.66 -7.26
CA ARG A 337 -3.75 -26.47 -5.90
C ARG A 337 -2.77 -25.75 -4.97
N ALA A 338 -1.47 -26.04 -5.08
CA ALA A 338 -0.44 -25.38 -4.28
C ALA A 338 -0.32 -23.88 -4.53
N ASP A 339 -0.60 -23.41 -5.77
CA ASP A 339 -0.52 -21.99 -6.11
C ASP A 339 -1.63 -21.17 -5.46
N ARG A 340 -2.77 -21.79 -5.12
CA ARG A 340 -3.94 -21.08 -4.61
C ARG A 340 -3.66 -20.34 -3.29
N ALA A 341 -2.84 -20.90 -2.43
CA ALA A 341 -2.43 -20.27 -1.18
C ALA A 341 -1.55 -19.01 -1.40
N HIS A 342 -0.94 -18.93 -2.57
CA HIS A 342 -0.03 -17.87 -3.00
C HIS A 342 -0.61 -17.01 -4.14
N SER A 343 -1.94 -17.00 -4.29
CA SER A 343 -2.64 -16.29 -5.37
C SER A 343 -3.72 -15.39 -4.81
N TYR A 344 -3.47 -14.10 -4.82
CA TYR A 344 -4.42 -13.07 -4.43
C TYR A 344 -5.00 -12.44 -5.68
N PHE A 345 -6.23 -12.80 -6.00
CA PHE A 345 -6.91 -12.32 -7.20
C PHE A 345 -7.53 -10.94 -6.97
N TYR A 346 -7.84 -10.25 -8.09
CA TYR A 346 -8.50 -8.95 -8.08
C TYR A 346 -9.73 -8.96 -8.99
N ASN A 347 -9.60 -8.58 -10.23
CA ASN A 347 -10.73 -8.47 -11.16
C ASN A 347 -11.06 -9.82 -11.81
N VAL A 348 -11.53 -10.77 -11.01
CA VAL A 348 -11.88 -12.12 -11.45
C VAL A 348 -13.22 -12.59 -10.89
N PHE A 349 -13.82 -13.59 -11.53
CA PHE A 349 -14.98 -14.32 -11.04
C PHE A 349 -14.89 -15.80 -11.41
N LEU A 350 -15.66 -16.63 -10.73
CA LEU A 350 -15.84 -18.05 -11.07
C LEU A 350 -17.12 -18.20 -11.87
N ASP A 351 -17.02 -18.77 -13.07
CA ASP A 351 -18.20 -19.04 -13.89
C ASP A 351 -18.99 -20.29 -13.41
N ASP A 352 -20.14 -20.54 -14.02
CA ASP A 352 -21.02 -21.66 -13.65
C ASP A 352 -20.36 -23.04 -13.85
N GLU A 353 -19.33 -23.12 -14.67
CA GLU A 353 -18.53 -24.35 -14.91
C GLU A 353 -17.36 -24.48 -13.91
N GLY A 354 -17.19 -23.52 -13.01
CA GLY A 354 -16.09 -23.50 -12.04
C GLY A 354 -14.76 -23.05 -12.62
N GLN A 355 -14.76 -22.37 -13.79
CA GLN A 355 -13.58 -21.79 -14.39
C GLN A 355 -13.37 -20.35 -13.94
N LEU A 356 -12.16 -20.04 -13.46
CA LEU A 356 -11.78 -18.66 -13.10
C LEU A 356 -11.60 -17.81 -14.37
N ARG A 357 -12.22 -16.62 -14.38
CA ARG A 357 -12.20 -15.69 -15.52
C ARG A 357 -11.99 -14.24 -15.09
N SER A 358 -11.50 -13.39 -16.01
CA SER A 358 -11.45 -11.93 -15.81
C SER A 358 -12.87 -11.35 -15.73
N SER A 359 -13.10 -10.44 -14.78
CA SER A 359 -14.42 -9.81 -14.55
C SER A 359 -14.72 -8.67 -15.52
N GLY A 360 -13.70 -8.13 -16.20
CA GLY A 360 -13.84 -7.01 -17.12
C GLY A 360 -13.74 -5.63 -16.46
N ALA A 361 -13.28 -5.56 -15.21
CA ALA A 361 -13.02 -4.28 -14.55
C ALA A 361 -11.68 -3.65 -15.02
N PHE A 362 -10.72 -3.44 -14.14
CA PHE A 362 -9.51 -2.69 -14.47
C PHE A 362 -8.38 -3.50 -15.13
N GLY A 363 -8.47 -4.84 -15.12
CA GLY A 363 -7.44 -5.71 -15.69
C GLY A 363 -6.29 -6.07 -14.75
N ALA A 364 -6.37 -5.74 -13.47
CA ALA A 364 -5.54 -6.35 -12.45
C ALA A 364 -6.06 -7.77 -12.18
N ILE A 365 -5.27 -8.81 -12.44
CA ILE A 365 -5.74 -10.19 -12.37
C ILE A 365 -5.34 -10.87 -11.07
N ALA A 366 -4.06 -10.82 -10.72
CA ALA A 366 -3.55 -11.44 -9.51
C ALA A 366 -2.27 -10.79 -9.02
N VAL A 367 -2.00 -10.94 -7.72
CA VAL A 367 -0.65 -10.91 -7.17
C VAL A 367 -0.29 -12.34 -6.80
N PHE A 368 0.73 -12.88 -7.43
CA PHE A 368 1.32 -14.15 -7.05
C PHE A 368 2.42 -13.90 -6.04
N THR A 369 2.33 -14.57 -4.90
CA THR A 369 3.22 -14.37 -3.76
C THR A 369 4.07 -15.60 -3.47
N SER A 370 5.08 -15.42 -2.67
CA SER A 370 5.90 -16.49 -2.16
C SER A 370 6.71 -16.06 -0.94
N PHE A 371 7.32 -17.04 -0.30
CA PHE A 371 8.36 -16.85 0.69
C PHE A 371 9.64 -17.60 0.30
N GLY A 372 10.81 -16.99 0.57
CA GLY A 372 12.13 -17.57 0.34
C GLY A 372 13.18 -17.05 1.31
N ASP A 373 14.32 -17.74 1.37
CA ASP A 373 15.43 -17.37 2.24
C ASP A 373 16.20 -16.13 1.73
N ASP A 374 16.09 -15.85 0.45
CA ASP A 374 16.67 -14.69 -0.23
C ASP A 374 15.69 -14.11 -1.25
N ILE A 375 15.96 -12.88 -1.71
CA ILE A 375 15.13 -12.14 -2.65
C ILE A 375 14.98 -12.89 -3.98
N PHE A 376 16.07 -13.44 -4.49
CA PHE A 376 16.06 -14.13 -5.77
C PHE A 376 15.15 -15.36 -5.76
N SER A 377 15.29 -16.20 -4.73
CA SER A 377 14.47 -17.41 -4.58
C SER A 377 12.99 -17.08 -4.36
N SER A 378 12.69 -15.98 -3.63
CA SER A 378 11.32 -15.52 -3.45
C SER A 378 10.70 -15.07 -4.77
N ILE A 379 11.33 -14.16 -5.49
CA ILE A 379 10.82 -13.66 -6.77
C ILE A 379 10.72 -14.78 -7.81
N ALA A 380 11.71 -15.68 -7.89
CA ALA A 380 11.69 -16.79 -8.85
C ALA A 380 10.47 -17.71 -8.66
N LYS A 381 10.06 -17.98 -7.42
CA LYS A 381 8.84 -18.75 -7.12
C LYS A 381 7.56 -18.04 -7.60
N CYS A 382 7.46 -16.71 -7.39
CA CYS A 382 6.34 -15.93 -7.94
C CYS A 382 6.32 -15.99 -9.47
N GLU A 383 7.48 -15.85 -10.12
CA GLU A 383 7.59 -15.94 -11.57
C GLU A 383 7.23 -17.33 -12.12
N GLU A 384 7.54 -18.41 -11.41
CA GLU A 384 7.14 -19.76 -11.80
C GLU A 384 5.63 -19.90 -11.89
N ILE A 385 4.88 -19.32 -10.93
CA ILE A 385 3.43 -19.29 -10.98
C ILE A 385 2.97 -18.43 -12.17
N ALA A 386 3.48 -17.22 -12.29
CA ALA A 386 3.12 -16.30 -13.38
C ALA A 386 3.40 -16.87 -14.77
N LYS A 387 4.51 -17.61 -14.95
CA LYS A 387 4.87 -18.29 -16.21
C LYS A 387 3.95 -19.47 -16.52
N ARG A 388 3.51 -20.21 -15.50
CA ARG A 388 2.69 -21.42 -15.68
C ARG A 388 1.23 -21.06 -15.98
N VAL A 389 0.71 -19.96 -15.42
CA VAL A 389 -0.67 -19.53 -15.63
C VAL A 389 -0.91 -19.25 -17.11
N ASP A 390 -1.90 -19.95 -17.69
CA ASP A 390 -2.40 -19.67 -19.02
C ASP A 390 -3.45 -18.57 -18.95
N LEU A 391 -3.03 -17.35 -19.30
CA LEU A 391 -3.84 -16.14 -19.35
C LEU A 391 -3.45 -15.37 -20.61
N LYS A 392 -4.42 -15.14 -21.49
CA LYS A 392 -4.21 -14.38 -22.71
C LYS A 392 -3.80 -12.94 -22.42
N ASP A 393 -2.80 -12.44 -23.13
CA ASP A 393 -2.29 -11.05 -23.04
C ASP A 393 -1.77 -10.67 -21.66
N ARG A 394 -1.34 -11.65 -20.85
CA ARG A 394 -0.79 -11.38 -19.52
C ARG A 394 0.47 -10.51 -19.57
N GLN A 395 0.55 -9.60 -18.61
CA GLN A 395 1.66 -8.68 -18.41
C GLN A 395 2.19 -8.82 -16.99
N TYR A 396 3.49 -8.91 -16.81
CA TYR A 396 4.17 -8.85 -15.52
C TYR A 396 5.67 -8.58 -15.72
N ARG A 397 6.33 -8.12 -14.67
CA ARG A 397 7.78 -7.85 -14.68
C ARG A 397 8.60 -9.12 -14.46
N THR A 398 9.73 -9.21 -15.15
CA THR A 398 10.66 -10.35 -15.07
C THR A 398 12.07 -9.95 -14.61
N ASP A 399 12.29 -8.70 -14.22
CA ASP A 399 13.56 -8.15 -13.76
C ASP A 399 13.64 -7.96 -12.25
N LEU A 400 12.53 -8.20 -11.52
CA LEU A 400 12.38 -7.85 -10.11
C LEU A 400 13.43 -8.47 -9.19
N GLY A 401 13.84 -9.71 -9.43
CA GLY A 401 14.86 -10.38 -8.61
C GLY A 401 16.17 -9.60 -8.56
N SER A 402 16.68 -9.21 -9.73
CA SER A 402 17.93 -8.45 -9.84
C SER A 402 17.80 -7.01 -9.34
N VAL A 403 16.65 -6.39 -9.60
CA VAL A 403 16.39 -5.01 -9.20
C VAL A 403 16.28 -4.90 -7.67
N PHE A 404 15.51 -5.77 -7.02
CA PHE A 404 15.36 -5.74 -5.57
C PHE A 404 16.63 -6.18 -4.83
N GLU A 405 17.39 -7.14 -5.38
CA GLU A 405 18.67 -7.54 -4.80
C GLU A 405 19.67 -6.36 -4.78
N LYS A 406 19.71 -5.58 -5.87
CA LYS A 406 20.51 -4.36 -5.95
C LYS A 406 20.03 -3.33 -4.92
N GLN A 407 18.73 -3.04 -4.86
CA GLN A 407 18.15 -2.10 -3.88
C GLN A 407 18.43 -2.52 -2.44
N TYR A 408 18.34 -3.82 -2.14
CA TYR A 408 18.62 -4.32 -0.80
C TYR A 408 20.06 -4.13 -0.37
N ARG A 409 21.02 -4.29 -1.27
CA ARG A 409 22.44 -3.99 -1.00
C ARG A 409 22.61 -2.50 -0.72
N GLU A 410 22.07 -1.63 -1.57
CA GLU A 410 22.10 -0.18 -1.35
C GLU A 410 21.46 0.22 -0.01
N PHE A 411 20.37 -0.44 0.37
CA PHE A 411 19.71 -0.24 1.66
C PHE A 411 20.63 -0.62 2.83
N LYS A 412 21.28 -1.78 2.77
CA LYS A 412 22.20 -2.21 3.82
C LYS A 412 23.37 -1.24 4.01
N ASP A 413 23.84 -0.64 2.94
CA ASP A 413 24.89 0.39 3.01
C ASP A 413 24.31 1.69 3.61
N ALA A 414 23.14 2.13 3.20
CA ALA A 414 22.48 3.36 3.66
C ALA A 414 22.12 3.34 5.15
N ILE A 415 21.66 2.20 5.71
CA ILE A 415 21.32 2.11 7.14
C ILE A 415 22.54 2.10 8.08
N GLN A 416 23.73 1.81 7.56
CA GLN A 416 24.98 1.83 8.31
C GLN A 416 25.60 3.23 8.41
N ILE A 417 25.19 4.17 7.57
CA ILE A 417 25.65 5.56 7.61
C ILE A 417 25.03 6.21 8.85
N ARG A 418 25.84 6.44 9.89
CA ARG A 418 25.42 7.21 11.05
C ARG A 418 25.20 8.66 10.63
N PRO A 419 24.11 9.32 11.08
CA PRO A 419 23.97 10.75 10.88
C PRO A 419 25.15 11.47 11.49
N PRO A 420 25.58 12.65 10.98
CA PRO A 420 26.56 13.47 11.64
C PRO A 420 26.12 13.69 13.09
N GLN A 421 26.98 13.33 14.04
CA GLN A 421 26.80 13.71 15.43
C GLN A 421 26.84 15.24 15.47
N ASP A 422 25.81 15.86 16.05
CA ASP A 422 25.65 17.29 16.35
C ASP A 422 24.57 18.02 15.51
N VAL A 423 23.32 17.77 15.87
CA VAL A 423 22.38 18.88 16.08
C VAL A 423 21.73 18.66 17.44
N GLN A 424 22.36 19.11 18.51
CA GLN A 424 21.68 19.37 19.76
C GLN A 424 20.64 20.48 19.52
N PRO A 425 19.36 20.29 19.86
CA PRO A 425 18.44 21.41 19.88
C PRO A 425 18.95 22.40 20.92
N SER A 426 19.26 23.62 20.49
CA SER A 426 19.54 24.72 21.40
C SER A 426 18.27 25.00 22.21
N LEU A 427 18.22 24.48 23.43
CA LEU A 427 17.31 24.94 24.46
C LEU A 427 17.65 26.41 24.78
N SER A 428 17.06 27.34 24.04
CA SER A 428 16.96 28.72 24.49
C SER A 428 15.91 28.75 25.61
N LEU A 429 16.38 28.63 26.83
CA LEU A 429 15.67 29.10 27.99
C LEU A 429 15.39 30.60 27.82
N VAL A 430 14.16 30.95 27.52
CA VAL A 430 13.66 32.31 27.73
C VAL A 430 13.13 32.34 29.17
N GLY A 431 13.80 33.19 29.98
CA GLY A 431 13.42 33.48 31.36
C GLY A 431 12.15 34.30 31.48
#